data_2186151ec912877d700bc33f45b1e657
#
_entry.id   2186151ec912877d700bc33f45b1e657
#
_cell.length_a   1.000
_cell.length_b   1.000
_cell.length_c   1.000
_cell.angle_alpha   90.00
_cell.angle_beta   90.00
_cell.angle_gamma   90.00
#
_symmetry.space_group_name_H-M   'P 1'
#
loop_
_entity.id
_entity.type
_entity.pdbx_description
1 polymer ?
#
loop_
_entity_poly.entity_id
_entity_poly.type
_entity_poly.pdbx_seq_one_letter_code
_entity_poly.pdbx_strand_id
1 'polypeptide(L)'
;MSAYTPAEKVKLARHPERPGTADFIEALFTDFFEQRGDRQCREDGSILGGIARFHGRPVTVIGHRKGKNLEENLRCNFGMPGPEGYRKAQRLMRQAEKFGRPILTFIDTPGAYPGKEAEERGQGEAIAQCLALMSALTVPTIALVTGEGGSGGALALGVANRVLMLEHAVYSVLSPEGFASILWKDASRSGEACGLMKLTAQDLRRGGIVQGVLKEPEGGAHTDWAATFRTVDAALRKELAALDKLSPRALVQQRYQMFRAMGRDLPAAGEEEA
;
A
#
# COMPACT_ATOMS: atom_id res chain seq x y z
N MET A 1 9.67 -22.76 3.87
CA MET A 1 8.22 -22.47 3.97
C MET A 1 8.04 -21.56 5.18
N SER A 2 7.27 -20.49 5.09
CA SER A 2 7.00 -19.64 6.26
C SER A 2 6.26 -20.45 7.31
N ALA A 3 6.78 -20.48 8.54
CA ALA A 3 6.15 -21.19 9.65
C ALA A 3 4.82 -20.57 10.15
N TYR A 4 4.46 -19.37 9.65
CA TYR A 4 3.32 -18.59 10.13
C TYR A 4 2.04 -18.87 9.36
N THR A 5 0.96 -19.08 10.10
CA THR A 5 -0.42 -19.15 9.56
C THR A 5 -0.89 -17.78 9.03
N PRO A 6 -1.93 -17.72 8.16
CA PRO A 6 -2.50 -16.45 7.72
C PRO A 6 -2.94 -15.53 8.88
N ALA A 7 -3.50 -16.08 9.95
CA ALA A 7 -3.90 -15.31 11.13
C ALA A 7 -2.70 -14.73 11.89
N GLU A 8 -1.61 -15.48 12.01
CA GLU A 8 -0.36 -14.98 12.60
C GLU A 8 0.26 -13.87 11.74
N LYS A 9 0.20 -13.98 10.41
CA LYS A 9 0.65 -12.91 9.51
C LYS A 9 -0.17 -11.64 9.67
N VAL A 10 -1.49 -11.73 9.86
CA VAL A 10 -2.32 -10.57 10.18
C VAL A 10 -1.85 -9.90 11.47
N LYS A 11 -1.52 -10.68 12.51
CA LYS A 11 -0.96 -10.13 13.76
C LYS A 11 0.39 -9.45 13.54
N LEU A 12 1.27 -10.06 12.75
CA LEU A 12 2.57 -9.47 12.39
C LEU A 12 2.42 -8.19 11.55
N ALA A 13 1.49 -8.16 10.59
CA ALA A 13 1.19 -6.98 9.79
C ALA A 13 0.72 -5.79 10.65
N ARG A 14 0.01 -6.09 11.74
CA ARG A 14 -0.54 -5.11 12.71
C ARG A 14 0.38 -4.81 13.88
N HIS A 15 1.58 -5.39 13.91
CA HIS A 15 2.48 -5.23 15.06
C HIS A 15 2.84 -3.75 15.26
N PRO A 16 2.68 -3.19 16.49
CA PRO A 16 2.86 -1.75 16.73
C PRO A 16 4.29 -1.25 16.50
N GLU A 17 5.28 -2.11 16.67
CA GLU A 17 6.70 -1.81 16.43
C GLU A 17 7.14 -2.06 14.98
N ARG A 18 6.22 -2.42 14.09
CA ARG A 18 6.52 -2.58 12.66
C ARG A 18 6.92 -1.22 12.09
N PRO A 19 8.00 -1.14 11.26
CA PRO A 19 8.40 0.13 10.67
C PRO A 19 7.30 0.68 9.78
N GLY A 20 6.90 1.93 10.02
CA GLY A 20 5.90 2.64 9.24
C GLY A 20 6.52 3.53 8.16
N THR A 21 5.69 4.25 7.41
CA THR A 21 6.13 5.11 6.30
C THR A 21 7.19 6.13 6.73
N ALA A 22 7.06 6.74 7.90
CA ALA A 22 8.04 7.71 8.39
C ALA A 22 9.43 7.08 8.61
N ASP A 23 9.46 5.86 9.15
CA ASP A 23 10.70 5.13 9.41
C ASP A 23 11.39 4.72 8.09
N PHE A 24 10.61 4.29 7.08
CA PHE A 24 11.14 4.03 5.73
C PHE A 24 11.67 5.31 5.07
N ILE A 25 11.00 6.45 5.25
CA ILE A 25 11.47 7.72 4.71
C ILE A 25 12.80 8.11 5.35
N GLU A 26 12.92 8.05 6.66
CA GLU A 26 14.15 8.39 7.39
C GLU A 26 15.32 7.47 7.00
N ALA A 27 15.06 6.18 6.83
CA ALA A 27 16.11 5.19 6.56
C ALA A 27 16.58 5.15 5.10
N LEU A 28 15.68 5.39 4.14
CA LEU A 28 15.96 5.14 2.71
C LEU A 28 16.17 6.39 1.87
N PHE A 29 15.76 7.56 2.37
CA PHE A 29 15.75 8.78 1.58
C PHE A 29 16.54 9.90 2.27
N THR A 30 17.08 10.80 1.46
CA THR A 30 17.67 12.06 1.93
C THR A 30 16.83 13.25 1.48
N ASP A 31 17.03 14.40 2.12
CA ASP A 31 16.41 15.68 1.75
C ASP A 31 14.87 15.60 1.64
N PHE A 32 14.23 14.84 2.53
CA PHE A 32 12.78 14.74 2.52
C PHE A 32 12.12 16.06 2.88
N PHE A 33 11.34 16.59 1.95
CA PHE A 33 10.54 17.79 2.12
C PHE A 33 9.05 17.44 2.12
N GLU A 34 8.45 17.40 3.30
CA GLU A 34 7.01 17.10 3.46
C GLU A 34 6.15 18.18 2.80
N GLN A 35 5.16 17.77 2.05
CA GLN A 35 4.19 18.66 1.41
C GLN A 35 2.78 18.41 1.96
N ARG A 36 2.32 19.28 2.83
CA ARG A 36 1.04 19.20 3.52
C ARG A 36 -0.12 19.80 2.73
N GLY A 37 -1.33 19.40 3.13
CA GLY A 37 -2.61 19.95 2.65
C GLY A 37 -3.05 19.48 1.28
N ASP A 38 -4.36 19.37 1.11
CA ASP A 38 -4.99 18.99 -0.15
C ASP A 38 -5.20 20.17 -1.12
N ARG A 39 -4.96 21.41 -0.66
CA ARG A 39 -5.21 22.68 -1.37
C ARG A 39 -6.69 22.99 -1.62
N GLN A 40 -7.59 22.31 -0.93
CA GLN A 40 -9.04 22.55 -1.04
C GLN A 40 -9.68 22.78 0.34
N CYS A 41 -9.42 21.90 1.31
CA CYS A 41 -10.06 21.92 2.61
C CYS A 41 -9.06 21.98 3.75
N ARG A 42 -8.22 20.95 3.93
CA ARG A 42 -7.33 20.85 5.09
C ARG A 42 -6.18 19.86 4.92
N GLU A 43 -5.38 19.71 5.97
CA GLU A 43 -4.39 18.64 6.12
C GLU A 43 -5.06 17.35 6.60
N ASP A 44 -4.53 16.21 6.14
CA ASP A 44 -4.82 14.90 6.68
C ASP A 44 -3.51 14.22 7.09
N GLY A 45 -3.35 14.02 8.39
CA GLY A 45 -2.14 13.43 8.98
C GLY A 45 -1.94 11.95 8.69
N SER A 46 -2.98 11.24 8.22
CA SER A 46 -2.92 9.82 7.87
C SER A 46 -2.17 9.53 6.56
N ILE A 47 -1.94 10.56 5.73
CA ILE A 47 -1.06 10.49 4.56
C ILE A 47 0.17 11.36 4.80
N LEU A 48 1.34 10.75 4.76
CA LEU A 48 2.64 11.42 4.74
C LEU A 48 3.12 11.45 3.29
N GLY A 49 3.53 12.60 2.79
CA GLY A 49 4.01 12.68 1.42
C GLY A 49 4.85 13.91 1.14
N GLY A 50 5.75 13.79 0.17
CA GLY A 50 6.66 14.86 -0.18
C GLY A 50 7.64 14.49 -1.28
N ILE A 51 8.64 15.32 -1.43
CA ILE A 51 9.77 15.14 -2.35
C ILE A 51 10.98 14.70 -1.53
N ALA A 52 11.75 13.77 -2.06
CA ALA A 52 12.97 13.28 -1.43
C ALA A 52 14.03 12.94 -2.50
N ARG A 53 15.21 12.52 -2.05
CA ARG A 53 16.21 11.88 -2.91
C ARG A 53 16.34 10.41 -2.52
N PHE A 54 16.27 9.54 -3.51
CA PHE A 54 16.60 8.13 -3.39
C PHE A 54 17.86 7.85 -4.17
N HIS A 55 18.97 7.54 -3.49
CA HIS A 55 20.31 7.43 -4.08
C HIS A 55 20.66 8.63 -4.98
N GLY A 56 20.44 9.86 -4.47
CA GLY A 56 20.71 11.10 -5.18
C GLY A 56 19.66 11.51 -6.24
N ARG A 57 18.75 10.60 -6.62
CA ARG A 57 17.70 10.86 -7.60
C ARG A 57 16.45 11.48 -6.94
N PRO A 58 15.91 12.57 -7.47
CA PRO A 58 14.66 13.13 -6.99
C PRO A 58 13.48 12.15 -7.23
N VAL A 59 12.71 11.89 -6.18
CA VAL A 59 11.51 11.04 -6.19
C VAL A 59 10.38 11.72 -5.43
N THR A 60 9.15 11.28 -5.66
CA THR A 60 8.00 11.60 -4.82
C THR A 60 7.65 10.39 -3.97
N VAL A 61 7.57 10.59 -2.65
CA VAL A 61 7.20 9.54 -1.69
C VAL A 61 5.84 9.88 -1.10
N ILE A 62 4.94 8.90 -1.04
CA ILE A 62 3.61 9.03 -0.47
C ILE A 62 3.31 7.75 0.31
N GLY A 63 2.80 7.86 1.55
CA GLY A 63 2.43 6.65 2.27
C GLY A 63 1.42 6.91 3.38
N HIS A 64 0.77 5.83 3.80
CA HIS A 64 -0.09 5.85 4.96
C HIS A 64 0.74 6.02 6.21
N ARG A 65 0.20 6.77 7.16
CA ARG A 65 0.84 7.04 8.45
C ARG A 65 -0.04 6.54 9.57
N LYS A 66 0.48 5.60 10.34
CA LYS A 66 0.00 5.22 11.67
C LYS A 66 0.85 5.92 12.72
N GLY A 67 0.27 6.25 13.87
CA GLY A 67 1.02 6.77 15.00
C GLY A 67 1.70 5.65 15.78
N LYS A 68 2.73 6.01 16.56
CA LYS A 68 3.44 5.10 17.48
C LYS A 68 2.85 5.09 18.89
N ASN A 69 1.95 6.01 19.19
CA ASN A 69 1.22 6.13 20.45
C ASN A 69 -0.21 6.59 20.19
N LEU A 70 -1.05 6.63 21.23
CA LEU A 70 -2.47 6.96 21.08
C LEU A 70 -2.69 8.38 20.52
N GLU A 71 -1.92 9.36 20.99
CA GLU A 71 -2.05 10.75 20.55
C GLU A 71 -1.73 10.89 19.04
N GLU A 72 -0.65 10.27 18.59
CA GLU A 72 -0.29 10.24 17.18
C GLU A 72 -1.31 9.46 16.35
N ASN A 73 -1.80 8.33 16.84
CA ASN A 73 -2.84 7.56 16.16
C ASN A 73 -4.13 8.38 15.99
N LEU A 74 -4.54 9.14 16.97
CA LEU A 74 -5.68 10.06 16.86
C LEU A 74 -5.43 11.13 15.79
N ARG A 75 -4.24 11.74 15.75
CA ARG A 75 -3.87 12.71 14.71
C ARG A 75 -3.83 12.12 13.29
N CYS A 76 -3.43 10.86 13.17
CA CYS A 76 -3.34 10.13 11.90
C CYS A 76 -4.59 9.28 11.62
N ASN A 77 -5.65 9.46 12.40
CA ASN A 77 -6.89 8.71 12.27
C ASN A 77 -6.66 7.19 12.16
N PHE A 78 -5.73 6.65 12.97
CA PHE A 78 -5.30 5.24 12.96
C PHE A 78 -4.85 4.73 11.58
N GLY A 79 -4.30 5.61 10.76
CA GLY A 79 -3.87 5.30 9.39
C GLY A 79 -5.01 5.17 8.40
N MET A 80 -6.20 5.70 8.72
CA MET A 80 -7.38 5.71 7.85
C MET A 80 -7.55 7.09 7.20
N PRO A 81 -7.16 7.29 5.93
CA PRO A 81 -7.27 8.59 5.29
C PRO A 81 -8.72 9.01 5.05
N GLY A 82 -8.98 10.29 5.28
CA GLY A 82 -10.14 10.98 4.74
C GLY A 82 -9.93 11.43 3.29
N PRO A 83 -10.93 12.07 2.69
CA PRO A 83 -10.85 12.54 1.30
C PRO A 83 -9.70 13.53 1.09
N GLU A 84 -9.34 14.31 2.10
CA GLU A 84 -8.23 15.26 2.06
C GLU A 84 -6.88 14.56 1.88
N GLY A 85 -6.68 13.40 2.51
CA GLY A 85 -5.48 12.57 2.36
C GLY A 85 -5.31 12.09 0.92
N TYR A 86 -6.38 11.58 0.31
CA TYR A 86 -6.35 11.13 -1.09
C TYR A 86 -6.18 12.30 -2.06
N ARG A 87 -6.82 13.45 -1.83
CA ARG A 87 -6.60 14.65 -2.66
C ARG A 87 -5.16 15.18 -2.54
N LYS A 88 -4.58 15.14 -1.34
CA LYS A 88 -3.15 15.44 -1.15
C LYS A 88 -2.28 14.49 -1.96
N ALA A 89 -2.54 13.18 -1.91
CA ALA A 89 -1.81 12.18 -2.71
C ALA A 89 -1.92 12.48 -4.22
N GLN A 90 -3.12 12.76 -4.73
CA GLN A 90 -3.33 13.14 -6.14
C GLN A 90 -2.51 14.37 -6.54
N ARG A 91 -2.48 15.39 -5.67
CA ARG A 91 -1.69 16.61 -5.92
C ARG A 91 -0.21 16.29 -6.06
N LEU A 92 0.32 15.45 -5.17
CA LEU A 92 1.73 15.02 -5.21
C LEU A 92 2.04 14.17 -6.45
N MET A 93 1.12 13.29 -6.85
CA MET A 93 1.25 12.47 -8.06
C MET A 93 1.28 13.32 -9.33
N ARG A 94 0.35 14.29 -9.46
CA ARG A 94 0.35 15.23 -10.61
C ARG A 94 1.62 16.07 -10.65
N GLN A 95 2.12 16.50 -9.49
CA GLN A 95 3.39 17.22 -9.42
C GLN A 95 4.57 16.32 -9.80
N ALA A 96 4.57 15.06 -9.37
CA ALA A 96 5.60 14.10 -9.74
C ALA A 96 5.64 13.89 -11.25
N GLU A 97 4.50 13.67 -11.88
CA GLU A 97 4.38 13.51 -13.33
C GLU A 97 4.87 14.74 -14.08
N LYS A 98 4.43 15.95 -13.68
CA LYS A 98 4.86 17.22 -14.28
C LYS A 98 6.38 17.38 -14.32
N PHE A 99 7.07 16.91 -13.28
CA PHE A 99 8.53 17.05 -13.13
C PHE A 99 9.30 15.76 -13.44
N GLY A 100 8.64 14.74 -13.97
CA GLY A 100 9.28 13.47 -14.37
C GLY A 100 9.86 12.67 -13.20
N ARG A 101 9.35 12.84 -11.97
CA ARG A 101 9.84 12.12 -10.80
C ARG A 101 9.13 10.78 -10.65
N PRO A 102 9.84 9.68 -10.40
CA PRO A 102 9.23 8.43 -9.97
C PRO A 102 8.40 8.61 -8.68
N ILE A 103 7.38 7.80 -8.53
CA ILE A 103 6.50 7.79 -7.37
C ILE A 103 6.69 6.47 -6.63
N LEU A 104 6.98 6.56 -5.34
CA LEU A 104 7.08 5.43 -4.43
C LEU A 104 5.98 5.55 -3.39
N THR A 105 5.09 4.55 -3.31
CA THR A 105 4.01 4.55 -2.33
C THR A 105 4.21 3.46 -1.29
N PHE A 106 3.98 3.81 -0.01
CA PHE A 106 4.04 2.88 1.13
C PHE A 106 2.63 2.69 1.69
N ILE A 107 2.15 1.46 1.72
CA ILE A 107 0.77 1.13 2.05
C ILE A 107 0.74 0.40 3.40
N ASP A 108 0.13 1.05 4.39
CA ASP A 108 -0.18 0.48 5.70
C ASP A 108 -1.42 1.15 6.28
N THR A 109 -2.58 0.63 5.94
CA THR A 109 -3.89 1.16 6.35
C THR A 109 -4.90 0.03 6.57
N PRO A 110 -5.74 0.10 7.60
CA PRO A 110 -6.89 -0.80 7.70
C PRO A 110 -8.00 -0.49 6.67
N GLY A 111 -7.95 0.69 6.03
CA GLY A 111 -8.90 1.16 5.03
C GLY A 111 -9.06 2.67 5.02
N ALA A 112 -9.93 3.18 4.17
CA ALA A 112 -10.33 4.58 4.19
C ALA A 112 -11.21 4.87 5.43
N TYR A 113 -11.17 6.11 5.91
CA TYR A 113 -12.00 6.50 7.07
C TYR A 113 -13.49 6.42 6.75
N PRO A 114 -14.27 5.62 7.52
CA PRO A 114 -15.67 5.34 7.20
C PRO A 114 -16.66 6.34 7.85
N GLY A 115 -16.17 7.47 8.37
CA GLY A 115 -17.02 8.44 9.05
C GLY A 115 -17.96 9.17 8.09
N LYS A 116 -19.17 9.52 8.57
CA LYS A 116 -20.19 10.26 7.83
C LYS A 116 -19.63 11.55 7.20
N GLU A 117 -18.83 12.29 7.96
CA GLU A 117 -18.20 13.53 7.50
C GLU A 117 -17.18 13.33 6.37
N ALA A 118 -16.59 12.14 6.24
CA ALA A 118 -15.73 11.82 5.10
C ALA A 118 -16.57 11.57 3.84
N GLU A 119 -17.68 10.86 3.99
CA GLU A 119 -18.63 10.65 2.87
C GLU A 119 -19.20 11.98 2.37
N GLU A 120 -19.61 12.87 3.28
CA GLU A 120 -20.12 14.21 2.95
C GLU A 120 -19.08 15.08 2.20
N ARG A 121 -17.78 14.82 2.42
CA ARG A 121 -16.67 15.52 1.74
C ARG A 121 -16.13 14.76 0.53
N GLY A 122 -16.80 13.69 0.09
CA GLY A 122 -16.49 13.00 -1.15
C GLY A 122 -15.41 11.92 -1.02
N GLN A 123 -15.49 11.06 0.00
CA GLN A 123 -14.54 9.97 0.24
C GLN A 123 -14.41 9.04 -0.98
N GLY A 124 -15.54 8.53 -1.47
CA GLY A 124 -15.57 7.63 -2.64
C GLY A 124 -15.01 8.28 -3.90
N GLU A 125 -15.37 9.55 -4.16
CA GLU A 125 -14.84 10.32 -5.28
C GLU A 125 -13.32 10.51 -5.18
N ALA A 126 -12.80 10.87 -4.00
CA ALA A 126 -11.36 11.06 -3.80
C ALA A 126 -10.56 9.77 -4.05
N ILE A 127 -11.08 8.62 -3.64
CA ILE A 127 -10.48 7.31 -3.93
C ILE A 127 -10.54 7.02 -5.44
N ALA A 128 -11.71 7.16 -6.06
CA ALA A 128 -11.87 6.92 -7.49
C ALA A 128 -10.93 7.76 -8.35
N GLN A 129 -10.75 9.03 -8.01
CA GLN A 129 -9.81 9.93 -8.68
C GLN A 129 -8.35 9.50 -8.49
N CYS A 130 -7.97 8.92 -7.34
CA CYS A 130 -6.64 8.31 -7.18
C CYS A 130 -6.44 7.15 -8.14
N LEU A 131 -7.42 6.24 -8.24
CA LEU A 131 -7.35 5.08 -9.15
C LEU A 131 -7.20 5.54 -10.61
N ALA A 132 -8.04 6.48 -11.04
CA ALA A 132 -8.01 7.03 -12.39
C ALA A 132 -6.64 7.70 -12.68
N LEU A 133 -6.16 8.55 -11.77
CA LEU A 133 -4.87 9.23 -11.92
C LEU A 133 -3.72 8.23 -11.99
N MET A 134 -3.62 7.32 -11.01
CA MET A 134 -2.53 6.34 -10.97
C MET A 134 -2.51 5.44 -12.21
N SER A 135 -3.68 5.09 -12.75
CA SER A 135 -3.76 4.29 -13.98
C SER A 135 -3.15 4.99 -15.20
N ALA A 136 -3.18 6.32 -15.22
CA ALA A 136 -2.74 7.14 -16.35
C ALA A 136 -1.31 7.71 -16.21
N LEU A 137 -0.70 7.65 -15.02
CA LEU A 137 0.63 8.24 -14.77
C LEU A 137 1.69 7.73 -15.75
N THR A 138 2.46 8.67 -16.29
CA THR A 138 3.50 8.45 -17.31
C THR A 138 4.91 8.33 -16.72
N VAL A 139 5.04 8.35 -15.39
CA VAL A 139 6.29 8.17 -14.65
C VAL A 139 6.33 6.80 -13.96
N PRO A 140 7.52 6.24 -13.68
CA PRO A 140 7.64 5.00 -12.91
C PRO A 140 6.90 5.08 -11.58
N THR A 141 6.08 4.09 -11.27
CA THR A 141 5.36 3.97 -10.00
C THR A 141 5.58 2.62 -9.36
N ILE A 142 5.96 2.61 -8.07
CA ILE A 142 6.12 1.40 -7.27
C ILE A 142 5.31 1.54 -5.99
N ALA A 143 4.45 0.58 -5.71
CA ALA A 143 3.71 0.46 -4.47
C ALA A 143 4.29 -0.67 -3.61
N LEU A 144 4.52 -0.40 -2.33
CA LEU A 144 4.97 -1.38 -1.35
C LEU A 144 3.96 -1.47 -0.21
N VAL A 145 3.34 -2.64 -0.06
CA VAL A 145 2.51 -2.94 1.12
C VAL A 145 3.43 -3.36 2.25
N THR A 146 3.51 -2.53 3.29
CA THR A 146 4.43 -2.71 4.42
C THR A 146 3.77 -3.31 5.66
N GLY A 147 2.46 -3.23 5.78
CA GLY A 147 1.65 -3.77 6.87
C GLY A 147 0.30 -4.24 6.37
N GLU A 148 -0.77 -3.54 6.73
CA GLU A 148 -2.11 -3.82 6.20
C GLU A 148 -2.38 -3.05 4.91
N GLY A 149 -2.92 -3.74 3.90
CA GLY A 149 -3.49 -3.14 2.72
C GLY A 149 -5.01 -3.28 2.72
N GLY A 150 -5.72 -2.34 3.36
CA GLY A 150 -7.18 -2.42 3.52
C GLY A 150 -7.95 -1.75 2.38
N SER A 151 -8.72 -2.56 1.62
CA SER A 151 -9.79 -2.11 0.72
C SER A 151 -9.40 -1.00 -0.27
N GLY A 152 -10.36 -0.15 -0.63
CA GLY A 152 -10.17 1.01 -1.50
C GLY A 152 -9.16 2.02 -0.96
N GLY A 153 -8.98 2.08 0.36
CA GLY A 153 -7.97 2.93 1.00
C GLY A 153 -6.55 2.58 0.58
N ALA A 154 -6.22 1.31 0.58
CA ALA A 154 -4.94 0.81 0.10
C ALA A 154 -4.84 0.89 -1.42
N LEU A 155 -5.91 0.54 -2.14
CA LEU A 155 -5.93 0.52 -3.60
C LEU A 155 -5.70 1.92 -4.19
N ALA A 156 -6.16 2.98 -3.53
CA ALA A 156 -5.95 4.38 -3.92
C ALA A 156 -4.47 4.77 -4.07
N LEU A 157 -3.56 4.04 -3.42
CA LEU A 157 -2.10 4.19 -3.57
C LEU A 157 -1.43 2.96 -4.22
N GLY A 158 -2.22 1.96 -4.65
CA GLY A 158 -1.74 0.65 -5.09
C GLY A 158 -1.72 0.43 -6.61
N VAL A 159 -2.30 1.32 -7.42
CA VAL A 159 -2.36 1.15 -8.89
C VAL A 159 -1.02 1.58 -9.52
N ALA A 160 0.00 0.75 -9.35
CA ALA A 160 1.39 1.05 -9.71
C ALA A 160 1.93 0.11 -10.80
N ASN A 161 3.09 0.43 -11.40
CA ASN A 161 3.80 -0.44 -12.34
C ASN A 161 4.37 -1.68 -11.67
N ARG A 162 4.66 -1.59 -10.38
CA ARG A 162 5.06 -2.70 -9.52
C ARG A 162 4.33 -2.59 -8.20
N VAL A 163 3.70 -3.67 -7.80
CA VAL A 163 3.11 -3.83 -6.47
C VAL A 163 3.92 -4.88 -5.74
N LEU A 164 4.62 -4.46 -4.69
CA LEU A 164 5.45 -5.30 -3.85
C LEU A 164 4.80 -5.44 -2.47
N MET A 165 5.09 -6.52 -1.78
CA MET A 165 4.65 -6.71 -0.39
C MET A 165 5.80 -7.20 0.48
N LEU A 166 5.87 -6.76 1.72
CA LEU A 166 6.65 -7.42 2.74
C LEU A 166 6.04 -8.81 3.05
N GLU A 167 6.89 -9.75 3.45
CA GLU A 167 6.53 -11.18 3.57
C GLU A 167 5.35 -11.46 4.50
N HIS A 168 5.21 -10.66 5.56
CA HIS A 168 4.13 -10.79 6.54
C HIS A 168 3.11 -9.66 6.45
N ALA A 169 3.17 -8.84 5.41
CA ALA A 169 2.10 -7.90 5.07
C ALA A 169 0.87 -8.65 4.55
N VAL A 170 -0.29 -8.02 4.67
CA VAL A 170 -1.57 -8.55 4.19
C VAL A 170 -2.26 -7.52 3.31
N TYR A 171 -3.02 -7.98 2.31
CA TYR A 171 -3.76 -7.09 1.43
C TYR A 171 -5.10 -7.73 1.06
N SER A 172 -6.20 -7.03 1.32
CA SER A 172 -7.54 -7.58 1.14
C SER A 172 -8.61 -6.50 0.95
N VAL A 173 -9.77 -6.91 0.42
CA VAL A 173 -10.92 -6.02 0.21
C VAL A 173 -11.58 -5.58 1.51
N LEU A 174 -11.48 -6.38 2.58
CA LEU A 174 -12.01 -6.07 3.92
C LEU A 174 -11.18 -6.78 4.99
N SER A 175 -11.38 -6.41 6.26
CA SER A 175 -10.68 -7.08 7.36
C SER A 175 -11.21 -8.50 7.59
N PRO A 176 -10.40 -9.42 8.15
CA PRO A 176 -10.88 -10.77 8.52
C PRO A 176 -12.08 -10.75 9.47
N GLU A 177 -12.11 -9.79 10.39
CA GLU A 177 -13.23 -9.57 11.31
C GLU A 177 -14.50 -9.17 10.54
N GLY A 178 -14.37 -8.26 9.57
CA GLY A 178 -15.46 -7.85 8.68
C GLY A 178 -15.97 -9.00 7.83
N PHE A 179 -15.07 -9.80 7.24
CA PHE A 179 -15.40 -10.98 6.46
C PHE A 179 -16.19 -11.99 7.29
N ALA A 180 -15.71 -12.32 8.49
CA ALA A 180 -16.37 -13.25 9.40
C ALA A 180 -17.76 -12.75 9.83
N SER A 181 -17.86 -11.45 10.12
CA SER A 181 -19.15 -10.83 10.49
C SER A 181 -20.18 -10.89 9.36
N ILE A 182 -19.76 -10.65 8.12
CA ILE A 182 -20.67 -10.69 6.95
C ILE A 182 -21.09 -12.12 6.65
N LEU A 183 -20.14 -13.05 6.58
CA LEU A 183 -20.39 -14.40 6.12
C LEU A 183 -21.05 -15.29 7.19
N TRP A 184 -20.60 -15.17 8.45
CA TRP A 184 -21.03 -16.05 9.53
C TRP A 184 -21.77 -15.35 10.67
N LYS A 185 -21.92 -14.02 10.60
CA LYS A 185 -22.49 -13.19 11.68
C LYS A 185 -21.69 -13.30 13.00
N ASP A 186 -20.42 -13.69 12.92
CA ASP A 186 -19.55 -13.93 14.07
C ASP A 186 -18.11 -13.46 13.79
N ALA A 187 -17.76 -12.28 14.31
CA ALA A 187 -16.41 -11.69 14.17
C ALA A 187 -15.31 -12.51 14.85
N SER A 188 -15.65 -13.37 15.84
CA SER A 188 -14.67 -14.19 16.56
C SER A 188 -14.01 -15.24 15.66
N ARG A 189 -14.63 -15.61 14.54
CA ARG A 189 -14.13 -16.52 13.52
C ARG A 189 -13.13 -15.89 12.54
N SER A 190 -12.62 -14.70 12.86
CA SER A 190 -11.64 -13.97 12.01
C SER A 190 -10.38 -14.80 11.67
N GLY A 191 -9.93 -15.69 12.58
CA GLY A 191 -8.82 -16.60 12.32
C GLY A 191 -9.09 -17.60 11.19
N GLU A 192 -10.30 -18.15 11.11
CA GLU A 192 -10.76 -19.01 10.01
C GLU A 192 -10.87 -18.20 8.71
N ALA A 193 -11.44 -16.99 8.80
CA ALA A 193 -11.56 -16.08 7.67
C ALA A 193 -10.22 -15.80 7.00
N CYS A 194 -9.13 -15.61 7.76
CA CYS A 194 -7.80 -15.37 7.22
C CYS A 194 -7.34 -16.47 6.23
N GLY A 195 -7.68 -17.73 6.50
CA GLY A 195 -7.33 -18.85 5.63
C GLY A 195 -8.09 -18.85 4.30
N LEU A 196 -9.38 -18.48 4.35
CA LEU A 196 -10.25 -18.43 3.17
C LEU A 196 -9.98 -17.22 2.28
N MET A 197 -9.66 -16.08 2.86
CA MET A 197 -9.50 -14.80 2.13
C MET A 197 -8.28 -14.75 1.21
N LYS A 198 -7.32 -15.67 1.35
CA LYS A 198 -6.08 -15.67 0.54
C LYS A 198 -5.36 -14.32 0.52
N LEU A 199 -5.28 -13.67 1.71
CA LEU A 199 -4.82 -12.28 1.88
C LEU A 199 -3.31 -12.12 2.10
N THR A 200 -2.56 -13.24 2.17
CA THR A 200 -1.12 -13.18 2.45
C THR A 200 -0.31 -12.79 1.21
N ALA A 201 0.89 -12.24 1.40
CA ALA A 201 1.78 -11.88 0.30
C ALA A 201 2.06 -13.06 -0.65
N GLN A 202 2.17 -14.28 -0.10
CA GLN A 202 2.39 -15.49 -0.90
C GLN A 202 1.16 -15.88 -1.71
N ASP A 203 -0.05 -15.77 -1.15
CA ASP A 203 -1.29 -16.04 -1.87
C ASP A 203 -1.46 -15.06 -3.02
N LEU A 204 -1.28 -13.77 -2.75
CA LEU A 204 -1.41 -12.71 -3.74
C LEU A 204 -0.33 -12.77 -4.83
N ARG A 205 0.87 -13.26 -4.49
CA ARG A 205 1.92 -13.52 -5.48
C ARG A 205 1.55 -14.68 -6.39
N ARG A 206 1.00 -15.78 -5.84
CA ARG A 206 0.50 -16.91 -6.63
C ARG A 206 -0.66 -16.49 -7.54
N GLY A 207 -1.57 -15.67 -7.04
CA GLY A 207 -2.69 -15.11 -7.83
C GLY A 207 -2.32 -14.01 -8.81
N GLY A 208 -1.03 -13.67 -8.95
CA GLY A 208 -0.59 -12.63 -9.90
C GLY A 208 -0.96 -11.19 -9.50
N ILE A 209 -1.49 -10.99 -8.30
CA ILE A 209 -1.93 -9.67 -7.80
C ILE A 209 -0.73 -8.79 -7.48
N VAL A 210 0.33 -9.36 -6.88
CA VAL A 210 1.57 -8.64 -6.57
C VAL A 210 2.75 -9.23 -7.35
N GLN A 211 3.72 -8.37 -7.72
CA GLN A 211 4.85 -8.76 -8.56
C GLN A 211 6.06 -9.21 -7.76
N GLY A 212 6.09 -8.95 -6.44
CA GLY A 212 7.20 -9.38 -5.59
C GLY A 212 6.82 -9.46 -4.13
N VAL A 213 7.42 -10.46 -3.44
CA VAL A 213 7.36 -10.60 -1.99
C VAL A 213 8.77 -10.38 -1.45
N LEU A 214 8.92 -9.43 -0.55
CA LEU A 214 10.18 -9.04 0.07
C LEU A 214 10.32 -9.75 1.42
N LYS A 215 11.36 -10.54 1.56
CA LYS A 215 11.61 -11.29 2.80
C LYS A 215 11.80 -10.35 3.99
N GLU A 216 11.25 -10.76 5.11
CA GLU A 216 11.44 -10.13 6.40
C GLU A 216 12.46 -10.93 7.24
N PRO A 217 13.07 -10.29 8.24
CA PRO A 217 13.82 -11.00 9.29
C PRO A 217 12.96 -12.06 9.98
N GLU A 218 13.61 -13.03 10.60
CA GLU A 218 12.93 -14.01 11.45
C GLU A 218 12.15 -13.30 12.56
N GLY A 219 10.90 -13.68 12.75
CA GLY A 219 9.98 -13.02 13.67
C GLY A 219 9.21 -11.84 13.05
N GLY A 220 9.63 -11.28 11.92
CA GLY A 220 8.95 -10.17 11.22
C GLY A 220 9.77 -8.88 11.15
N ALA A 221 9.26 -7.89 10.42
CA ALA A 221 9.97 -6.64 10.14
C ALA A 221 10.33 -5.79 11.38
N HIS A 222 9.62 -6.00 12.49
CA HIS A 222 9.86 -5.29 13.76
C HIS A 222 11.08 -5.80 14.51
N THR A 223 11.59 -7.01 14.22
CA THR A 223 12.73 -7.61 14.93
C THR A 223 14.08 -7.08 14.46
N ASP A 224 14.19 -6.67 13.17
CA ASP A 224 15.40 -6.07 12.60
C ASP A 224 15.02 -5.08 11.49
N TRP A 225 14.86 -3.82 11.88
CA TRP A 225 14.54 -2.73 10.96
C TRP A 225 15.63 -2.53 9.91
N ALA A 226 16.90 -2.63 10.30
CA ALA A 226 18.01 -2.40 9.39
C ALA A 226 18.05 -3.45 8.26
N ALA A 227 17.81 -4.72 8.57
CA ALA A 227 17.69 -5.77 7.57
C ALA A 227 16.46 -5.55 6.67
N THR A 228 15.33 -5.15 7.25
CA THR A 228 14.11 -4.82 6.50
C THR A 228 14.36 -3.68 5.53
N PHE A 229 14.99 -2.59 5.97
CA PHE A 229 15.31 -1.45 5.12
C PHE A 229 16.28 -1.81 4.00
N ARG A 230 17.32 -2.62 4.26
CA ARG A 230 18.23 -3.11 3.21
C ARG A 230 17.50 -3.92 2.14
N THR A 231 16.57 -4.78 2.54
CA THR A 231 15.76 -5.58 1.61
C THR A 231 14.88 -4.69 0.73
N VAL A 232 14.24 -3.69 1.32
CA VAL A 232 13.38 -2.73 0.61
C VAL A 232 14.21 -1.85 -0.33
N ASP A 233 15.35 -1.31 0.14
CA ASP A 233 16.27 -0.51 -0.69
C ASP A 233 16.68 -1.26 -1.96
N ALA A 234 17.18 -2.48 -1.80
CA ALA A 234 17.62 -3.30 -2.92
C ALA A 234 16.49 -3.57 -3.93
N ALA A 235 15.27 -3.84 -3.44
CA ALA A 235 14.11 -4.08 -4.28
C ALA A 235 13.68 -2.81 -5.03
N LEU A 236 13.58 -1.67 -4.36
CA LEU A 236 13.22 -0.40 -5.00
C LEU A 236 14.24 0.02 -6.07
N ARG A 237 15.53 -0.12 -5.80
CA ARG A 237 16.59 0.13 -6.80
C ARG A 237 16.43 -0.73 -8.04
N LYS A 238 16.25 -2.04 -7.84
CA LYS A 238 16.06 -3.02 -8.93
C LYS A 238 14.86 -2.66 -9.79
N GLU A 239 13.70 -2.43 -9.17
CA GLU A 239 12.47 -2.16 -9.90
C GLU A 239 12.49 -0.79 -10.59
N LEU A 240 13.04 0.26 -9.96
CA LEU A 240 13.22 1.56 -10.62
C LEU A 240 14.12 1.43 -11.85
N ALA A 241 15.26 0.74 -11.73
CA ALA A 241 16.18 0.55 -12.85
C ALA A 241 15.55 -0.24 -14.02
N ALA A 242 14.59 -1.13 -13.72
CA ALA A 242 13.82 -1.84 -14.74
C ALA A 242 12.78 -0.93 -15.42
N LEU A 243 12.06 -0.12 -14.64
CA LEU A 243 11.01 0.77 -15.14
C LEU A 243 11.58 1.96 -15.92
N ASP A 244 12.78 2.42 -15.59
CA ASP A 244 13.48 3.51 -16.30
C ASP A 244 13.77 3.19 -17.77
N LYS A 245 13.79 1.92 -18.13
CA LYS A 245 13.97 1.47 -19.52
C LYS A 245 12.71 1.62 -20.37
N LEU A 246 11.58 1.90 -19.75
CA LEU A 246 10.30 2.01 -20.42
C LEU A 246 9.98 3.46 -20.78
N SER A 247 9.44 3.66 -21.99
CA SER A 247 8.91 4.96 -22.37
C SER A 247 7.64 5.30 -21.56
N PRO A 248 7.25 6.58 -21.45
CA PRO A 248 6.02 6.99 -20.76
C PRO A 248 4.78 6.19 -21.21
N ARG A 249 4.63 5.98 -22.52
CA ARG A 249 3.54 5.18 -23.08
C ARG A 249 3.63 3.70 -22.68
N ALA A 250 4.84 3.15 -22.65
CA ALA A 250 5.07 1.77 -22.25
C ALA A 250 4.75 1.53 -20.77
N LEU A 251 5.04 2.52 -19.88
CA LEU A 251 4.67 2.45 -18.47
C LEU A 251 3.15 2.36 -18.27
N VAL A 252 2.37 3.19 -18.96
CA VAL A 252 0.90 3.15 -18.92
C VAL A 252 0.39 1.81 -19.45
N GLN A 253 0.88 1.37 -20.61
CA GLN A 253 0.45 0.11 -21.23
C GLN A 253 0.80 -1.10 -20.37
N GLN A 254 1.99 -1.14 -19.79
CA GLN A 254 2.43 -2.23 -18.91
C GLN A 254 1.53 -2.34 -17.67
N ARG A 255 1.20 -1.20 -17.03
CA ARG A 255 0.29 -1.13 -15.90
C ARG A 255 -1.10 -1.61 -16.29
N TYR A 256 -1.65 -1.10 -17.39
CA TYR A 256 -2.95 -1.53 -17.89
C TYR A 256 -3.01 -3.05 -18.12
N GLN A 257 -2.03 -3.61 -18.83
CA GLN A 257 -1.97 -5.05 -19.10
C GLN A 257 -1.88 -5.88 -17.82
N MET A 258 -1.05 -5.44 -16.87
CA MET A 258 -0.88 -6.12 -15.58
C MET A 258 -2.20 -6.20 -14.79
N PHE A 259 -2.92 -5.10 -14.66
CA PHE A 259 -4.21 -5.10 -13.95
C PHE A 259 -5.30 -5.84 -14.72
N ARG A 260 -5.29 -5.79 -16.06
CA ARG A 260 -6.24 -6.55 -16.90
C ARG A 260 -6.00 -8.05 -16.90
N ALA A 261 -4.80 -8.49 -16.58
CA ALA A 261 -4.48 -9.93 -16.49
C ALA A 261 -4.93 -10.55 -15.16
N MET A 262 -5.11 -9.76 -14.10
CA MET A 262 -5.54 -10.27 -12.80
C MET A 262 -6.90 -10.99 -12.93
N GLY A 263 -6.96 -12.22 -12.42
CA GLY A 263 -8.18 -13.04 -12.40
C GLY A 263 -8.52 -13.76 -13.72
N ARG A 264 -7.71 -13.63 -14.78
CA ARG A 264 -7.99 -14.34 -16.06
C ARG A 264 -7.75 -15.84 -15.98
N ASP A 265 -6.73 -16.24 -15.22
CA ASP A 265 -6.27 -17.64 -15.12
C ASP A 265 -6.69 -18.27 -13.79
N LEU A 266 -7.64 -17.66 -13.05
CA LEU A 266 -8.24 -18.30 -11.90
C LEU A 266 -9.22 -19.35 -12.39
N PRO A 267 -9.15 -20.61 -11.89
CA PRO A 267 -10.17 -21.60 -12.19
C PRO A 267 -11.55 -21.08 -11.79
N ALA A 268 -12.58 -21.45 -12.56
CA ALA A 268 -13.95 -21.09 -12.20
C ALA A 268 -14.26 -21.60 -10.80
N ALA A 269 -15.02 -20.83 -10.03
CA ALA A 269 -15.41 -21.23 -8.67
C ALA A 269 -16.12 -22.58 -8.74
N GLY A 270 -15.48 -23.66 -8.28
CA GLY A 270 -15.97 -25.04 -8.31
C GLY A 270 -15.06 -26.05 -9.01
N GLU A 271 -13.94 -25.65 -9.62
CA GLU A 271 -12.99 -26.56 -10.27
C GLU A 271 -11.73 -26.87 -9.41
N GLU A 272 -11.69 -26.45 -8.15
CA GLU A 272 -10.69 -26.89 -7.18
C GLU A 272 -11.14 -28.23 -6.57
N GLU A 273 -10.37 -29.29 -6.87
CA GLU A 273 -10.44 -30.69 -6.37
C GLU A 273 -11.36 -31.65 -7.14
N ALA A 274 -10.84 -32.16 -8.23
CA ALA A 274 -11.08 -33.53 -8.67
C ALA A 274 -9.75 -34.30 -8.69
#